data_3f31d05e9521096e9a75c45f265a46fa
#
_entry.id   3f31d05e9521096e9a75c45f265a46fa
#
_cell.length_a   1.000
_cell.length_b   1.000
_cell.length_c   1.000
_cell.angle_alpha   90.00
_cell.angle_beta   90.00
_cell.angle_gamma   90.00
#
_symmetry.space_group_name_H-M   'P 1'
#
loop_
_entity.id
_entity.type
_entity.pdbx_description
1 polymer ?
#
loop_
_entity_poly.entity_id
_entity_poly.type
_entity_poly.pdbx_seq_one_letter_code
_entity_poly.pdbx_strand_id
1 'polypeptide(L)'
;IILEDKTTDEFRKEIFNRLNTTSLKLEPIEVLLGSYDGEKFIEFLKECAKNEKFKRLCPVSSEKLKRKEDVELVLRFFAYSDNLDNYKGKVTEFLEDYIKSKLNTIDIVKMEEEFKNMLNFVDAYFPNGFRKTTTSKSTPRTRFEAISIGVNLALRNNNKLTSNKENIKRWLQSKEFEKVTTTDSANNKSKLEERINFVKNKLLEGNF
;
A
#
# COMPACT_ATOMS: atom_id res chain seq x y z
N ILE A 1 -11.45 10.39 -25.22
CA ILE A 1 -12.43 9.33 -25.56
C ILE A 1 -13.34 9.20 -24.35
N ILE A 2 -14.61 9.49 -24.52
CA ILE A 2 -15.64 9.25 -23.49
C ILE A 2 -16.19 7.85 -23.77
N LEU A 3 -16.06 6.93 -22.81
CA LEU A 3 -16.64 5.59 -22.90
C LEU A 3 -18.04 5.66 -22.30
N GLU A 4 -19.03 5.14 -23.02
CA GLU A 4 -20.40 5.04 -22.53
C GLU A 4 -20.52 4.01 -21.40
N ASP A 5 -21.45 4.22 -20.46
CA ASP A 5 -21.67 3.38 -19.26
C ASP A 5 -21.96 1.89 -19.52
N LYS A 6 -22.18 1.48 -20.77
CA LYS A 6 -22.46 0.09 -21.17
C LYS A 6 -21.25 -0.70 -21.67
N THR A 7 -20.04 -0.15 -21.51
CA THR A 7 -18.81 -0.84 -21.95
C THR A 7 -18.45 -1.98 -21.02
N THR A 8 -18.30 -3.19 -21.56
CA THR A 8 -17.86 -4.37 -20.80
C THR A 8 -16.43 -4.18 -20.30
N ASP A 9 -16.07 -4.79 -19.16
CA ASP A 9 -14.72 -4.72 -18.59
C ASP A 9 -13.65 -5.20 -19.58
N GLU A 10 -13.97 -6.20 -20.41
CA GLU A 10 -13.08 -6.67 -21.46
C GLU A 10 -12.80 -5.61 -22.52
N PHE A 11 -13.82 -4.86 -22.95
CA PHE A 11 -13.66 -3.79 -23.91
C PHE A 11 -12.90 -2.59 -23.33
N ARG A 12 -13.11 -2.26 -22.06
CA ARG A 12 -12.31 -1.24 -21.37
C ARG A 12 -10.84 -1.65 -21.33
N LYS A 13 -10.53 -2.90 -20.97
CA LYS A 13 -9.17 -3.45 -20.98
C LYS A 13 -8.54 -3.40 -22.38
N GLU A 14 -9.30 -3.77 -23.42
CA GLU A 14 -8.80 -3.73 -24.80
C GLU A 14 -8.47 -2.32 -25.24
N ILE A 15 -9.32 -1.33 -24.94
CA ILE A 15 -9.04 0.08 -25.24
C ILE A 15 -7.81 0.57 -24.52
N PHE A 16 -7.66 0.29 -23.20
CA PHE A 16 -6.47 0.67 -22.45
C PHE A 16 -5.21 0.02 -23.01
N ASN A 17 -5.27 -1.25 -23.40
CA ASN A 17 -4.14 -1.93 -24.04
C ASN A 17 -3.78 -1.30 -25.39
N ARG A 18 -4.76 -0.91 -26.22
CA ARG A 18 -4.52 -0.22 -27.50
C ARG A 18 -3.95 1.20 -27.30
N LEU A 19 -4.44 1.94 -26.31
CA LEU A 19 -3.90 3.27 -25.95
C LEU A 19 -2.46 3.17 -25.46
N ASN A 20 -2.10 2.07 -24.78
CA ASN A 20 -0.77 1.82 -24.27
C ASN A 20 0.27 1.51 -25.37
N THR A 21 -0.17 1.22 -26.60
CA THR A 21 0.72 1.05 -27.77
C THR A 21 1.11 2.37 -28.43
N THR A 22 0.49 3.49 -28.03
CA THR A 22 0.79 4.83 -28.56
C THR A 22 1.57 5.65 -27.53
N SER A 23 2.60 6.31 -27.92
CA SER A 23 3.58 7.26 -27.36
C SER A 23 3.70 7.57 -25.85
N LEU A 24 2.75 7.24 -24.98
CA LEU A 24 2.83 7.33 -23.50
C LEU A 24 2.47 5.97 -22.90
N LYS A 25 3.51 5.18 -22.67
CA LYS A 25 3.35 3.84 -22.04
C LYS A 25 2.82 3.98 -20.61
N LEU A 26 1.57 3.55 -20.38
CA LEU A 26 1.00 3.50 -19.04
C LEU A 26 1.67 2.39 -18.22
N GLU A 27 1.85 2.63 -16.93
CA GLU A 27 2.27 1.58 -16.01
C GLU A 27 1.13 0.56 -15.80
N PRO A 28 1.43 -0.72 -15.53
CA PRO A 28 0.39 -1.75 -15.32
C PRO A 28 -0.66 -1.35 -14.28
N ILE A 29 -0.27 -0.61 -13.24
CA ILE A 29 -1.19 -0.13 -12.21
C ILE A 29 -2.13 0.97 -12.72
N GLU A 30 -1.68 1.84 -13.63
CA GLU A 30 -2.54 2.87 -14.22
C GLU A 30 -3.64 2.23 -15.07
N VAL A 31 -3.28 1.18 -15.83
CA VAL A 31 -4.23 0.38 -16.60
C VAL A 31 -5.23 -0.30 -15.68
N LEU A 32 -4.74 -0.94 -14.62
CA LEU A 32 -5.57 -1.64 -13.64
C LEU A 32 -6.57 -0.69 -12.97
N LEU A 33 -6.11 0.41 -12.39
CA LEU A 33 -6.99 1.39 -11.73
C LEU A 33 -7.98 2.03 -12.70
N GLY A 34 -7.55 2.28 -13.94
CA GLY A 34 -8.43 2.82 -14.99
C GLY A 34 -9.51 1.84 -15.43
N SER A 35 -9.22 0.52 -15.44
CA SER A 35 -10.20 -0.51 -15.81
C SER A 35 -11.36 -0.64 -14.83
N TYR A 36 -11.16 -0.23 -13.59
CA TYR A 36 -12.16 -0.26 -12.51
C TYR A 36 -12.56 1.14 -12.04
N ASP A 37 -12.29 2.18 -12.85
CA ASP A 37 -12.63 3.57 -12.49
C ASP A 37 -14.14 3.74 -12.31
N GLY A 38 -14.54 4.45 -11.25
CA GLY A 38 -15.94 4.59 -10.86
C GLY A 38 -16.47 3.49 -9.95
N GLU A 39 -15.76 2.39 -9.79
CA GLU A 39 -16.13 1.36 -8.81
C GLU A 39 -15.97 1.88 -7.38
N LYS A 40 -16.93 1.56 -6.51
CA LYS A 40 -16.98 2.05 -5.12
C LYS A 40 -15.69 1.80 -4.34
N PHE A 41 -15.04 0.66 -4.58
CA PHE A 41 -13.77 0.33 -3.95
C PHE A 41 -12.64 1.24 -4.44
N ILE A 42 -12.56 1.52 -5.74
CA ILE A 42 -11.53 2.39 -6.30
C ILE A 42 -11.70 3.83 -5.81
N GLU A 43 -12.95 4.33 -5.73
CA GLU A 43 -13.20 5.67 -5.17
C GLU A 43 -12.79 5.74 -3.69
N PHE A 44 -13.07 4.69 -2.92
CA PHE A 44 -12.60 4.59 -1.52
C PHE A 44 -11.06 4.64 -1.43
N LEU A 45 -10.32 3.92 -2.29
CA LEU A 45 -8.85 3.98 -2.32
C LEU A 45 -8.33 5.39 -2.64
N LYS A 46 -8.98 6.07 -3.60
CA LYS A 46 -8.65 7.46 -3.95
C LYS A 46 -8.88 8.41 -2.77
N GLU A 47 -9.96 8.25 -2.02
CA GLU A 47 -10.22 9.05 -0.81
C GLU A 47 -9.19 8.77 0.30
N CYS A 48 -8.81 7.51 0.51
CA CYS A 48 -7.70 7.15 1.41
C CYS A 48 -6.39 7.82 1.00
N ALA A 49 -6.07 7.85 -0.30
CA ALA A 49 -4.87 8.49 -0.82
C ALA A 49 -4.89 10.03 -0.65
N LYS A 50 -6.07 10.65 -0.63
CA LYS A 50 -6.25 12.09 -0.35
C LYS A 50 -6.14 12.45 1.12
N ASN A 51 -6.15 11.49 2.03
CA ASN A 51 -6.07 11.74 3.47
C ASN A 51 -4.81 12.54 3.83
N GLU A 52 -4.97 13.68 4.51
CA GLU A 52 -3.88 14.60 4.80
C GLU A 52 -2.78 13.98 5.70
N LYS A 53 -3.17 13.11 6.64
CA LYS A 53 -2.21 12.39 7.47
C LYS A 53 -1.39 11.40 6.62
N PHE A 54 -2.04 10.68 5.70
CA PHE A 54 -1.34 9.80 4.76
C PHE A 54 -0.34 10.57 3.91
N LYS A 55 -0.74 11.66 3.26
CA LYS A 55 0.17 12.49 2.44
C LYS A 55 1.38 13.00 3.23
N ARG A 56 1.15 13.44 4.46
CA ARG A 56 2.22 13.93 5.34
C ARG A 56 3.19 12.82 5.75
N LEU A 57 2.69 11.65 6.11
CA LEU A 57 3.51 10.52 6.56
C LEU A 57 4.18 9.77 5.40
N CYS A 58 3.54 9.76 4.23
CA CYS A 58 3.94 9.04 3.02
C CYS A 58 4.05 9.98 1.82
N PRO A 59 4.99 10.93 1.78
CA PRO A 59 5.15 11.78 0.62
C PRO A 59 5.51 10.96 -0.62
N VAL A 60 4.85 11.29 -1.72
CA VAL A 60 5.05 10.70 -3.04
C VAL A 60 5.44 11.83 -3.99
N SER A 61 6.45 11.64 -4.83
CA SER A 61 6.90 12.67 -5.77
C SER A 61 5.81 13.01 -6.80
N SER A 62 5.84 14.23 -7.36
CA SER A 62 4.85 14.69 -8.34
C SER A 62 4.74 13.78 -9.57
N GLU A 63 5.87 13.22 -10.02
CA GLU A 63 5.91 12.28 -11.15
C GLU A 63 5.18 10.98 -10.81
N LYS A 64 5.40 10.46 -9.60
CA LYS A 64 4.75 9.25 -9.11
C LYS A 64 3.26 9.45 -8.80
N LEU A 65 2.88 10.65 -8.32
CA LEU A 65 1.46 11.01 -8.15
C LEU A 65 0.71 11.01 -9.49
N LYS A 66 1.34 11.51 -10.58
CA LYS A 66 0.78 11.41 -11.92
C LYS A 66 0.55 9.97 -12.36
N ARG A 67 1.35 9.02 -11.87
CA ARG A 67 1.27 7.57 -12.10
C ARG A 67 0.38 6.83 -11.10
N LYS A 68 -0.36 7.56 -10.23
CA LYS A 68 -1.26 6.97 -9.22
C LYS A 68 -0.55 6.07 -8.19
N GLU A 69 0.74 6.29 -7.93
CA GLU A 69 1.51 5.49 -6.96
C GLU A 69 0.94 5.63 -5.53
N ASP A 70 0.38 6.77 -5.18
CA ASP A 70 -0.31 6.98 -3.90
C ASP A 70 -1.52 6.04 -3.73
N VAL A 71 -2.35 5.91 -4.76
CA VAL A 71 -3.50 4.99 -4.77
C VAL A 71 -3.03 3.54 -4.77
N GLU A 72 -1.95 3.23 -5.54
CA GLU A 72 -1.33 1.89 -5.53
C GLU A 72 -0.85 1.50 -4.13
N LEU A 73 -0.18 2.40 -3.41
CA LEU A 73 0.29 2.13 -2.04
C LEU A 73 -0.88 1.78 -1.11
N VAL A 74 -1.98 2.52 -1.19
CA VAL A 74 -3.19 2.20 -0.41
C VAL A 74 -3.77 0.84 -0.80
N LEU A 75 -3.87 0.54 -2.10
CA LEU A 75 -4.33 -0.77 -2.58
C LEU A 75 -3.45 -1.91 -2.06
N ARG A 76 -2.12 -1.76 -2.13
CA ARG A 76 -1.15 -2.73 -1.59
C ARG A 76 -1.31 -2.93 -0.09
N PHE A 77 -1.54 -1.85 0.66
CA PHE A 77 -1.78 -1.93 2.09
C PHE A 77 -2.94 -2.89 2.40
N PHE A 78 -4.09 -2.70 1.78
CA PHE A 78 -5.25 -3.57 2.01
C PHE A 78 -5.04 -4.98 1.47
N ALA A 79 -4.57 -5.11 0.23
CA ALA A 79 -4.43 -6.41 -0.42
C ALA A 79 -3.46 -7.33 0.33
N TYR A 80 -2.31 -6.81 0.77
CA TYR A 80 -1.34 -7.60 1.51
C TYR A 80 -1.72 -7.78 2.99
N SER A 81 -2.46 -6.85 3.60
CA SER A 81 -2.98 -7.05 4.95
C SER A 81 -4.02 -8.16 5.03
N ASP A 82 -4.82 -8.32 3.97
CA ASP A 82 -5.94 -9.26 3.97
C ASP A 82 -5.59 -10.62 3.35
N ASN A 83 -4.69 -10.67 2.37
CA ASN A 83 -4.60 -11.83 1.47
C ASN A 83 -3.15 -12.22 1.10
N LEU A 84 -2.16 -11.86 1.92
CA LEU A 84 -0.74 -12.09 1.64
C LEU A 84 -0.42 -13.57 1.33
N ASP A 85 -1.09 -14.50 1.99
CA ASP A 85 -0.86 -15.95 1.82
C ASP A 85 -1.10 -16.40 0.37
N ASN A 86 -2.03 -15.76 -0.33
CA ASN A 86 -2.37 -16.03 -1.73
C ASN A 86 -1.46 -15.31 -2.74
N TYR A 87 -0.54 -14.46 -2.28
CA TYR A 87 0.39 -13.77 -3.16
C TYR A 87 1.41 -14.75 -3.75
N LYS A 88 1.58 -14.75 -5.09
CA LYS A 88 2.45 -15.66 -5.84
C LYS A 88 3.60 -14.95 -6.57
N GLY A 89 3.95 -13.72 -6.17
CA GLY A 89 5.03 -12.95 -6.80
C GLY A 89 4.60 -12.12 -8.03
N LYS A 90 3.35 -12.23 -8.46
CA LYS A 90 2.79 -11.48 -9.60
C LYS A 90 1.89 -10.35 -9.08
N VAL A 91 2.46 -9.18 -8.94
CA VAL A 91 1.81 -8.05 -8.28
C VAL A 91 0.50 -7.65 -8.94
N THR A 92 0.52 -7.40 -10.24
CA THR A 92 -0.67 -6.88 -10.97
C THR A 92 -1.84 -7.86 -10.92
N GLU A 93 -1.58 -9.16 -11.16
CA GLU A 93 -2.59 -10.21 -11.06
C GLU A 93 -3.20 -10.27 -9.65
N PHE A 94 -2.33 -10.25 -8.62
CA PHE A 94 -2.77 -10.29 -7.23
C PHE A 94 -3.63 -9.09 -6.83
N LEU A 95 -3.24 -7.88 -7.24
CA LEU A 95 -3.99 -6.67 -6.96
C LEU A 95 -5.33 -6.64 -7.72
N GLU A 96 -5.35 -7.14 -8.96
CA GLU A 96 -6.58 -7.27 -9.73
C GLU A 96 -7.57 -8.26 -9.08
N ASP A 97 -7.09 -9.42 -8.65
CA ASP A 97 -7.91 -10.41 -7.96
C ASP A 97 -8.46 -9.85 -6.64
N TYR A 98 -7.65 -9.07 -5.92
CA TYR A 98 -8.12 -8.40 -4.71
C TYR A 98 -9.20 -7.35 -5.01
N ILE A 99 -9.03 -6.50 -6.04
CA ILE A 99 -10.07 -5.55 -6.47
C ILE A 99 -11.37 -6.30 -6.78
N LYS A 100 -11.32 -7.34 -7.62
CA LYS A 100 -12.49 -8.14 -7.98
C LYS A 100 -13.22 -8.70 -6.75
N SER A 101 -12.46 -9.16 -5.75
CA SER A 101 -13.04 -9.68 -4.50
C SER A 101 -13.79 -8.62 -3.69
N LYS A 102 -13.49 -7.34 -3.89
CA LYS A 102 -14.11 -6.22 -3.16
C LYS A 102 -15.26 -5.54 -3.89
N LEU A 103 -15.49 -5.83 -5.18
CA LEU A 103 -16.55 -5.19 -5.95
C LEU A 103 -17.95 -5.37 -5.33
N ASN A 104 -18.23 -6.54 -4.76
CA ASN A 104 -19.54 -6.87 -4.20
C ASN A 104 -19.56 -7.02 -2.67
N THR A 105 -18.41 -7.01 -1.99
CA THR A 105 -18.30 -7.38 -0.57
C THR A 105 -17.46 -6.41 0.23
N ILE A 106 -17.53 -5.12 -0.09
CA ILE A 106 -16.73 -4.11 0.59
C ILE A 106 -17.39 -3.63 1.89
N ASP A 107 -16.64 -3.71 2.98
CA ASP A 107 -16.94 -3.02 4.25
C ASP A 107 -16.05 -1.77 4.38
N ILE A 108 -16.52 -0.66 3.77
CA ILE A 108 -15.77 0.60 3.76
C ILE A 108 -15.51 1.11 5.17
N VAL A 109 -16.48 0.96 6.09
CA VAL A 109 -16.37 1.50 7.46
C VAL A 109 -15.21 0.81 8.19
N LYS A 110 -15.16 -0.51 8.13
CA LYS A 110 -14.08 -1.30 8.74
C LYS A 110 -12.73 -1.00 8.10
N MET A 111 -12.67 -0.95 6.77
CA MET A 111 -11.42 -0.68 6.04
C MET A 111 -10.89 0.73 6.35
N GLU A 112 -11.76 1.72 6.41
CA GLU A 112 -11.39 3.10 6.76
C GLU A 112 -10.86 3.20 8.19
N GLU A 113 -11.49 2.50 9.13
CA GLU A 113 -11.04 2.43 10.53
C GLU A 113 -9.65 1.79 10.63
N GLU A 114 -9.43 0.65 9.97
CA GLU A 114 -8.11 0.01 9.95
C GLU A 114 -7.02 0.93 9.37
N PHE A 115 -7.31 1.61 8.27
CA PHE A 115 -6.37 2.54 7.66
C PHE A 115 -6.06 3.73 8.58
N LYS A 116 -7.08 4.31 9.21
CA LYS A 116 -6.93 5.40 10.18
C LYS A 116 -6.13 4.96 11.42
N ASN A 117 -6.41 3.78 11.95
CA ASN A 117 -5.70 3.24 13.11
C ASN A 117 -4.22 3.00 12.81
N MET A 118 -3.89 2.43 11.64
CA MET A 118 -2.53 2.27 11.18
C MET A 118 -1.82 3.64 11.04
N LEU A 119 -2.45 4.63 10.41
CA LEU A 119 -1.88 5.98 10.27
C LEU A 119 -1.67 6.66 11.61
N ASN A 120 -2.64 6.52 12.55
CA ASN A 120 -2.54 7.10 13.89
C ASN A 120 -1.34 6.49 14.66
N PHE A 121 -1.15 5.17 14.57
CA PHE A 121 -0.03 4.51 15.20
C PHE A 121 1.31 4.96 14.62
N VAL A 122 1.40 5.03 13.28
CA VAL A 122 2.61 5.52 12.61
C VAL A 122 2.91 6.97 12.99
N ASP A 123 1.90 7.82 13.03
CA ASP A 123 2.05 9.23 13.44
C ASP A 123 2.53 9.38 14.88
N ALA A 124 2.01 8.54 15.77
CA ALA A 124 2.36 8.57 17.18
C ALA A 124 3.77 8.06 17.48
N TYR A 125 4.25 7.03 16.77
CA TYR A 125 5.44 6.29 17.18
C TYR A 125 6.60 6.30 16.17
N PHE A 126 6.37 6.54 14.88
CA PHE A 126 7.42 6.51 13.85
C PHE A 126 7.94 7.92 13.55
N PRO A 127 9.18 8.26 13.93
CA PRO A 127 9.69 9.65 13.87
C PRO A 127 9.64 10.30 12.49
N ASN A 128 9.79 9.48 11.44
CA ASN A 128 9.81 9.93 10.04
C ASN A 128 8.59 9.47 9.24
N GLY A 129 7.53 8.95 9.89
CA GLY A 129 6.46 8.26 9.19
C GLY A 129 7.01 7.09 8.38
N PHE A 130 6.67 7.03 7.10
CA PHE A 130 7.17 6.00 6.18
C PHE A 130 8.48 6.38 5.49
N ARG A 131 8.99 7.59 5.67
CA ARG A 131 10.22 8.10 5.04
C ARG A 131 11.48 7.53 5.67
N LYS A 132 12.59 7.54 4.93
CA LYS A 132 13.92 7.22 5.50
C LYS A 132 14.38 8.29 6.48
N THR A 133 14.24 9.57 6.10
CA THR A 133 14.62 10.73 6.89
C THR A 133 13.52 11.79 6.88
N THR A 134 13.56 12.75 7.78
CA THR A 134 12.61 13.88 7.81
C THR A 134 12.66 14.73 6.55
N THR A 135 13.79 14.76 5.85
CA THR A 135 14.02 15.56 4.63
C THR A 135 13.72 14.79 3.34
N SER A 136 13.45 13.48 3.40
CA SER A 136 13.14 12.67 2.21
C SER A 136 11.86 13.16 1.54
N LYS A 137 11.93 13.49 0.24
CA LYS A 137 10.81 13.99 -0.57
C LYS A 137 9.89 12.86 -1.08
N SER A 138 10.28 11.61 -0.91
CA SER A 138 9.49 10.45 -1.32
C SER A 138 9.69 9.30 -0.36
N THR A 139 8.69 8.42 -0.33
CA THR A 139 8.68 7.20 0.48
C THR A 139 9.09 6.01 -0.39
N PRO A 140 10.11 5.20 0.01
CA PRO A 140 10.37 3.95 -0.66
C PRO A 140 9.21 2.97 -0.47
N ARG A 141 8.74 2.34 -1.55
CA ARG A 141 7.61 1.40 -1.52
C ARG A 141 7.85 0.23 -0.55
N THR A 142 9.03 -0.38 -0.57
CA THR A 142 9.37 -1.49 0.34
C THR A 142 9.29 -1.10 1.80
N ARG A 143 9.65 0.14 2.12
CA ARG A 143 9.56 0.67 3.48
C ARG A 143 8.12 0.96 3.88
N PHE A 144 7.30 1.50 2.96
CA PHE A 144 5.87 1.66 3.18
C PHE A 144 5.19 0.31 3.45
N GLU A 145 5.43 -0.69 2.60
CA GLU A 145 4.87 -2.04 2.76
C GLU A 145 5.26 -2.66 4.11
N ALA A 146 6.56 -2.60 4.48
CA ALA A 146 7.04 -3.12 5.76
C ALA A 146 6.30 -2.49 6.94
N ILE A 147 6.26 -1.16 6.98
CA ILE A 147 5.74 -0.41 8.13
C ILE A 147 4.20 -0.48 8.15
N SER A 148 3.52 -0.13 7.06
CA SER A 148 2.06 -0.02 7.05
C SER A 148 1.38 -1.36 7.33
N ILE A 149 1.80 -2.40 6.63
CA ILE A 149 1.21 -3.73 6.75
C ILE A 149 1.65 -4.38 8.08
N GLY A 150 2.93 -4.28 8.44
CA GLY A 150 3.44 -4.79 9.72
C GLY A 150 2.73 -4.18 10.93
N VAL A 151 2.52 -2.85 10.93
CA VAL A 151 1.73 -2.14 11.96
C VAL A 151 0.29 -2.62 11.97
N ASN A 152 -0.37 -2.71 10.80
CA ASN A 152 -1.76 -3.16 10.73
C ASN A 152 -1.94 -4.58 11.27
N LEU A 153 -1.06 -5.51 10.89
CA LEU A 153 -1.10 -6.88 11.39
C LEU A 153 -0.80 -6.96 12.89
N ALA A 154 0.07 -6.11 13.42
CA ALA A 154 0.31 -6.02 14.87
C ALA A 154 -0.93 -5.49 15.61
N LEU A 155 -1.60 -4.46 15.08
CA LEU A 155 -2.84 -3.90 15.62
C LEU A 155 -4.00 -4.91 15.56
N ARG A 156 -4.10 -5.71 14.50
CA ARG A 156 -5.08 -6.81 14.42
C ARG A 156 -4.86 -7.87 15.51
N ASN A 157 -3.60 -8.10 15.91
CA ASN A 157 -3.27 -9.02 17.01
C ASN A 157 -3.53 -8.41 18.40
N ASN A 158 -3.26 -7.10 18.55
CA ASN A 158 -3.45 -6.39 19.81
C ASN A 158 -3.92 -4.96 19.51
N ASN A 159 -5.23 -4.73 19.64
CA ASN A 159 -5.84 -3.42 19.36
C ASN A 159 -5.47 -2.32 20.39
N LYS A 160 -4.89 -2.70 21.52
CA LYS A 160 -4.35 -1.79 22.55
C LYS A 160 -2.82 -1.65 22.45
N LEU A 161 -2.26 -2.02 21.31
CA LEU A 161 -0.82 -1.95 21.08
C LEU A 161 -0.30 -0.51 21.34
N THR A 162 0.71 -0.42 22.17
CA THR A 162 1.50 0.79 22.38
C THR A 162 2.96 0.49 22.04
N SER A 163 3.78 1.50 21.89
CA SER A 163 5.20 1.29 21.61
C SER A 163 6.05 2.43 22.13
N ASN A 164 7.36 2.30 22.04
CA ASN A 164 8.33 3.31 22.44
C ASN A 164 9.03 3.88 21.19
N LYS A 165 8.98 5.21 21.03
CA LYS A 165 9.59 5.92 19.89
C LYS A 165 11.09 5.64 19.74
N GLU A 166 11.83 5.57 20.83
CA GLU A 166 13.27 5.33 20.78
C GLU A 166 13.60 3.90 20.37
N ASN A 167 12.81 2.93 20.80
CA ASN A 167 12.94 1.55 20.34
C ASN A 167 12.66 1.44 18.84
N ILE A 168 11.57 2.04 18.38
CA ILE A 168 11.23 2.09 16.95
C ILE A 168 12.36 2.77 16.16
N LYS A 169 12.84 3.93 16.60
CA LYS A 169 13.95 4.62 15.95
C LYS A 169 15.19 3.75 15.83
N ARG A 170 15.53 3.00 16.89
CA ARG A 170 16.70 2.12 16.94
C ARG A 170 16.63 1.02 15.88
N TRP A 171 15.56 0.26 15.81
CA TRP A 171 15.47 -0.81 14.82
C TRP A 171 15.18 -0.32 13.39
N LEU A 172 14.54 0.85 13.20
CA LEU A 172 14.41 1.50 11.88
C LEU A 172 15.76 1.91 11.27
N GLN A 173 16.80 2.10 12.12
CA GLN A 173 18.17 2.42 11.72
C GLN A 173 19.09 1.19 11.67
N SER A 174 18.59 0.02 12.00
CA SER A 174 19.37 -1.21 12.01
C SER A 174 19.70 -1.71 10.60
N LYS A 175 20.83 -2.43 10.49
CA LYS A 175 21.21 -3.10 9.24
C LYS A 175 20.18 -4.17 8.83
N GLU A 176 19.53 -4.78 9.80
CA GLU A 176 18.48 -5.79 9.57
C GLU A 176 17.27 -5.15 8.87
N PHE A 177 16.79 -3.99 9.36
CA PHE A 177 15.69 -3.30 8.72
C PHE A 177 16.08 -2.76 7.32
N GLU A 178 17.30 -2.25 7.17
CA GLU A 178 17.81 -1.84 5.87
C GLU A 178 17.81 -3.02 4.89
N LYS A 179 18.31 -4.18 5.30
CA LYS A 179 18.35 -5.41 4.49
C LYS A 179 16.98 -5.86 4.02
N VAL A 180 15.97 -5.90 4.91
CA VAL A 180 14.62 -6.38 4.54
C VAL A 180 13.84 -5.35 3.71
N THR A 181 14.26 -4.08 3.70
CA THR A 181 13.62 -3.02 2.91
C THR A 181 14.40 -2.62 1.65
N THR A 182 15.37 -3.41 1.23
CA THR A 182 16.05 -3.22 -0.08
C THR A 182 15.07 -3.39 -1.24
N THR A 183 15.45 -2.88 -2.41
CA THR A 183 14.64 -2.96 -3.63
C THR A 183 14.92 -4.22 -4.45
N ASP A 184 15.99 -4.95 -4.14
CA ASP A 184 16.34 -6.17 -4.85
C ASP A 184 15.26 -7.24 -4.63
N SER A 185 14.74 -7.76 -5.74
CA SER A 185 13.67 -8.76 -5.72
C SER A 185 12.47 -8.36 -4.86
N ALA A 186 12.14 -7.06 -4.82
CA ALA A 186 11.13 -6.49 -3.92
C ALA A 186 9.74 -7.15 -4.03
N ASN A 187 9.41 -7.70 -5.20
CA ASN A 187 8.15 -8.39 -5.45
C ASN A 187 8.20 -9.90 -5.16
N ASN A 188 9.34 -10.43 -4.70
CA ASN A 188 9.40 -11.83 -4.26
C ASN A 188 8.58 -12.02 -2.98
N LYS A 189 7.77 -13.10 -2.91
CA LYS A 189 6.88 -13.37 -1.78
C LYS A 189 7.65 -13.44 -0.47
N SER A 190 8.73 -14.20 -0.40
CA SER A 190 9.50 -14.36 0.85
C SER A 190 10.11 -13.03 1.31
N LYS A 191 10.54 -12.16 0.39
CA LYS A 191 11.07 -10.83 0.73
C LYS A 191 9.98 -9.89 1.23
N LEU A 192 8.78 -9.99 0.67
CA LEU A 192 7.63 -9.23 1.13
C LEU A 192 7.20 -9.68 2.54
N GLU A 193 7.10 -10.98 2.77
CA GLU A 193 6.79 -11.56 4.08
C GLU A 193 7.86 -11.21 5.13
N GLU A 194 9.15 -11.31 4.77
CA GLU A 194 10.28 -10.98 5.65
C GLU A 194 10.18 -9.54 6.17
N ARG A 195 9.94 -8.55 5.27
CA ARG A 195 9.86 -7.13 5.66
C ARG A 195 8.63 -6.81 6.50
N ILE A 196 7.48 -7.42 6.19
CA ILE A 196 6.24 -7.24 6.94
C ILE A 196 6.37 -7.84 8.34
N ASN A 197 6.84 -9.09 8.41
CA ASN A 197 6.99 -9.80 9.67
C ASN A 197 8.06 -9.17 10.57
N PHE A 198 9.13 -8.59 9.99
CA PHE A 198 10.11 -7.85 10.77
C PHE A 198 9.43 -6.76 11.62
N VAL A 199 8.63 -5.89 11.00
CA VAL A 199 7.95 -4.79 11.72
C VAL A 199 6.90 -5.34 12.69
N LYS A 200 6.06 -6.28 12.24
CA LYS A 200 5.05 -6.90 13.08
C LYS A 200 5.66 -7.49 14.35
N ASN A 201 6.71 -8.30 14.24
CA ASN A 201 7.34 -8.97 15.37
C ASN A 201 8.02 -7.98 16.31
N LYS A 202 8.78 -6.98 15.76
CA LYS A 202 9.39 -5.93 16.59
C LYS A 202 8.37 -5.13 17.42
N LEU A 203 7.16 -4.94 16.92
CA LEU A 203 6.09 -4.26 17.65
C LEU A 203 5.45 -5.17 18.69
N LEU A 204 5.32 -6.46 18.44
CA LEU A 204 4.73 -7.41 19.38
C LEU A 204 5.70 -7.84 20.48
N GLU A 205 7.01 -7.98 20.15
CA GLU A 205 8.07 -8.31 21.12
C GLU A 205 8.37 -7.18 22.13
N GLY A 206 8.16 -5.93 21.73
CA GLY A 206 8.49 -4.75 22.53
C GLY A 206 7.46 -4.37 23.62
N ASN A 207 6.45 -5.20 23.85
CA ASN A 207 5.38 -4.96 24.84
C ASN A 207 5.56 -5.72 26.16
N PHE A 208 6.79 -6.09 26.52
CA PHE A 208 7.14 -6.67 27.83
C PHE A 208 7.96 -5.68 28.66
#